data_5deb1fca5fcee458cdb838da88557cd2
#
_entry.id   5deb1fca5fcee458cdb838da88557cd2
#
_cell.length_a   1.000
_cell.length_b   1.000
_cell.length_c   1.000
_cell.angle_alpha   90.00
_cell.angle_beta   90.00
_cell.angle_gamma   90.00
#
_symmetry.space_group_name_H-M   'P 1'
#
loop_
_entity.id
_entity.type
_entity.pdbx_description
1 polymer ?
#
loop_
_entity_poly.entity_id
_entity_poly.type
_entity_poly.pdbx_seq_one_letter_code
_entity_poly.pdbx_strand_id
1 'polypeptide(L)'
;MKKYTKIICMIAAVCLLGAAAFCGFRIYSHYAHESEQEEVFEKIAEVVEQAQTGESETTDVLLTEEETVLAEYGELYLQNTDMVGWLSIAGTNINYPVMQTPNNPNYYLKHNFEKEYSDLGTPYVQENCDLLTSDNLVIYGHHIKGQKMFGALENYKSKDFYEEHKTFRFDTLTKRGEYEIIAVFKTVAYSSAGFRYYDFVNAEDENDFNAYIAKCKELALYDTGVTAEYGDRLITLSTCEYSAQNGRLVVVAKKIA
;
A
#
# COMPACT_ATOMS: atom_id res chain seq x y z
N MET A 1 -39.52 33.32 -36.16
CA MET A 1 -38.61 32.15 -36.07
C MET A 1 -37.16 32.52 -35.73
N LYS A 2 -36.45 33.35 -36.50
CA LYS A 2 -35.02 33.69 -36.27
C LYS A 2 -34.65 34.26 -34.86
N LYS A 3 -35.57 34.98 -34.19
CA LYS A 3 -35.33 35.58 -32.86
C LYS A 3 -35.36 34.53 -31.73
N TYR A 4 -36.27 33.58 -31.76
CA TYR A 4 -36.35 32.48 -30.76
C TYR A 4 -35.17 31.51 -30.89
N THR A 5 -34.74 31.23 -32.12
CA THR A 5 -33.55 30.39 -32.36
C THR A 5 -32.28 31.00 -31.69
N LYS A 6 -32.08 32.35 -31.84
CA LYS A 6 -30.95 33.02 -31.20
C LYS A 6 -31.00 32.96 -29.65
N ILE A 7 -32.20 33.11 -29.07
CA ILE A 7 -32.40 33.01 -27.61
C ILE A 7 -32.09 31.60 -27.13
N ILE A 8 -32.59 30.57 -27.83
CA ILE A 8 -32.31 29.16 -27.51
C ILE A 8 -30.81 28.87 -27.60
N CYS A 9 -30.13 29.31 -28.65
CA CYS A 9 -28.70 29.14 -28.80
C CYS A 9 -27.92 29.84 -27.69
N MET A 10 -28.35 31.03 -27.25
CA MET A 10 -27.68 31.77 -26.15
C MET A 10 -27.88 31.06 -24.81
N ILE A 11 -29.07 30.54 -24.53
CA ILE A 11 -29.32 29.75 -23.32
C ILE A 11 -28.49 28.47 -23.35
N ALA A 12 -28.44 27.75 -24.47
CA ALA A 12 -27.62 26.56 -24.63
C ALA A 12 -26.12 26.85 -24.40
N ALA A 13 -25.61 27.97 -24.93
CA ALA A 13 -24.22 28.39 -24.72
C ALA A 13 -23.92 28.70 -23.25
N VAL A 14 -24.83 29.39 -22.55
CA VAL A 14 -24.67 29.66 -21.10
C VAL A 14 -24.70 28.35 -20.30
N CYS A 15 -25.59 27.41 -20.63
CA CYS A 15 -25.63 26.10 -19.94
C CYS A 15 -24.35 25.31 -20.19
N LEU A 16 -23.80 25.32 -21.41
CA LEU A 16 -22.55 24.63 -21.74
C LEU A 16 -21.36 25.26 -21.02
N LEU A 17 -21.29 26.58 -20.93
CA LEU A 17 -20.25 27.27 -20.16
C LEU A 17 -20.36 26.99 -18.67
N GLY A 18 -21.58 26.96 -18.13
CA GLY A 18 -21.80 26.56 -16.72
C GLY A 18 -21.38 25.11 -16.45
N ALA A 19 -21.72 24.19 -17.34
CA ALA A 19 -21.28 22.80 -17.22
C ALA A 19 -19.76 22.66 -17.33
N ALA A 20 -19.11 23.38 -18.24
CA ALA A 20 -17.66 23.37 -18.39
C ALA A 20 -16.96 23.94 -17.14
N ALA A 21 -17.48 25.05 -16.59
CA ALA A 21 -16.95 25.63 -15.35
C ALA A 21 -17.12 24.69 -14.15
N PHE A 22 -18.27 24.03 -14.04
CA PHE A 22 -18.52 23.01 -13.00
C PHE A 22 -17.57 21.81 -13.13
N CYS A 23 -17.39 21.27 -14.33
CA CYS A 23 -16.44 20.20 -14.58
C CYS A 23 -15.00 20.63 -14.25
N GLY A 24 -14.60 21.83 -14.66
CA GLY A 24 -13.29 22.40 -14.33
C GLY A 24 -13.06 22.54 -12.82
N PHE A 25 -14.06 23.05 -12.11
CA PHE A 25 -14.03 23.14 -10.65
C PHE A 25 -13.91 21.77 -9.98
N ARG A 26 -14.69 20.78 -10.43
CA ARG A 26 -14.62 19.41 -9.92
C ARG A 26 -13.25 18.77 -10.13
N ILE A 27 -12.66 18.95 -11.31
CA ILE A 27 -11.31 18.47 -11.63
C ILE A 27 -10.28 19.17 -10.74
N TYR A 28 -10.34 20.49 -10.64
CA TYR A 28 -9.43 21.26 -9.77
C TYR A 28 -9.54 20.84 -8.30
N SER A 29 -10.76 20.72 -7.78
CA SER A 29 -11.03 20.27 -6.40
C SER A 29 -10.49 18.86 -6.13
N HIS A 30 -10.62 17.95 -7.11
CA HIS A 30 -10.07 16.60 -6.98
C HIS A 30 -8.53 16.61 -6.89
N TYR A 31 -7.85 17.33 -7.79
CA TYR A 31 -6.39 17.45 -7.75
C TYR A 31 -5.88 18.20 -6.51
N ALA A 32 -6.56 19.25 -6.08
CA ALA A 32 -6.20 19.97 -4.88
C ALA A 32 -6.29 19.08 -3.62
N HIS A 33 -7.37 18.29 -3.51
CA HIS A 33 -7.54 17.34 -2.40
C HIS A 33 -6.50 16.21 -2.45
N GLU A 34 -6.19 15.68 -3.64
CA GLU A 34 -5.14 14.67 -3.81
C GLU A 34 -3.77 15.21 -3.36
N SER A 35 -3.43 16.45 -3.75
CA SER A 35 -2.17 17.09 -3.36
C SER A 35 -2.09 17.33 -1.84
N GLU A 36 -3.18 17.73 -1.20
CA GLU A 36 -3.26 17.92 0.25
C GLU A 36 -3.03 16.60 0.99
N GLN A 37 -3.61 15.50 0.50
CA GLN A 37 -3.42 14.18 1.08
C GLN A 37 -1.98 13.67 0.94
N GLU A 38 -1.28 13.99 -0.17
CA GLU A 38 0.14 13.68 -0.33
C GLU A 38 1.01 14.43 0.66
N GLU A 39 0.73 15.72 0.86
CA GLU A 39 1.46 16.54 1.84
C GLU A 39 1.39 15.96 3.26
N VAL A 40 0.27 15.32 3.63
CA VAL A 40 0.15 14.61 4.92
C VAL A 40 1.18 13.48 5.00
N PHE A 41 1.30 12.64 3.96
CA PHE A 41 2.27 11.54 3.97
C PHE A 41 3.72 12.02 3.94
N GLU A 42 4.01 13.09 3.21
CA GLU A 42 5.35 13.72 3.20
C GLU A 42 5.73 14.22 4.60
N LYS A 43 4.84 14.93 5.29
CA LYS A 43 5.06 15.39 6.67
C LYS A 43 5.28 14.23 7.65
N ILE A 44 4.50 13.17 7.54
CA ILE A 44 4.65 11.98 8.37
C ILE A 44 6.01 11.32 8.11
N ALA A 45 6.44 11.21 6.85
CA ALA A 45 7.73 10.64 6.51
C ALA A 45 8.90 11.51 7.01
N GLU A 46 8.78 12.85 6.96
CA GLU A 46 9.76 13.78 7.54
C GLU A 46 9.91 13.60 9.05
N VAL A 47 8.82 13.41 9.78
CA VAL A 47 8.85 13.14 11.24
C VAL A 47 9.67 11.88 11.54
N VAL A 48 9.44 10.80 10.77
CA VAL A 48 10.19 9.56 10.92
C VAL A 48 11.68 9.76 10.61
N GLU A 49 12.01 10.46 9.53
CA GLU A 49 13.40 10.72 9.13
C GLU A 49 14.14 11.57 10.16
N GLN A 50 13.52 12.63 10.67
CA GLN A 50 14.10 13.47 11.73
C GLN A 50 14.34 12.70 13.02
N ALA A 51 13.42 11.80 13.40
CA ALA A 51 13.61 10.94 14.56
C ALA A 51 14.74 9.92 14.36
N GLN A 52 14.89 9.36 13.16
CA GLN A 52 15.97 8.42 12.81
C GLN A 52 17.35 9.09 12.79
N THR A 53 17.43 10.38 12.40
CA THR A 53 18.69 11.14 12.36
C THR A 53 19.04 11.76 13.73
N GLY A 54 18.13 11.71 14.70
CA GLY A 54 18.29 12.33 16.03
C GLY A 54 18.13 13.86 16.03
N GLU A 55 17.48 14.39 15.01
CA GLU A 55 17.22 15.82 14.87
C GLU A 55 15.94 16.27 15.61
N SER A 56 15.11 15.33 16.04
CA SER A 56 13.92 15.59 16.86
C SER A 56 13.98 14.85 18.20
N GLU A 57 13.28 15.42 19.20
CA GLU A 57 13.02 14.70 20.45
C GLU A 57 12.09 13.52 20.17
N THR A 58 12.46 12.33 20.67
CA THR A 58 11.65 11.12 20.54
C THR A 58 10.90 10.86 21.83
N THR A 59 9.69 10.33 21.71
CA THR A 59 8.85 9.97 22.86
C THR A 59 8.88 8.47 23.06
N ASP A 60 9.32 8.01 24.24
CA ASP A 60 9.23 6.61 24.63
C ASP A 60 7.76 6.24 24.85
N VAL A 61 7.24 5.35 24.03
CA VAL A 61 5.86 4.87 24.10
C VAL A 61 5.87 3.37 24.38
N LEU A 62 5.26 2.98 25.49
CA LEU A 62 5.09 1.57 25.83
C LEU A 62 3.89 1.00 25.06
N LEU A 63 4.12 -0.07 24.32
CA LEU A 63 3.06 -0.83 23.63
C LEU A 63 2.48 -1.89 24.58
N THR A 64 3.36 -2.55 25.36
CA THR A 64 3.04 -3.51 26.43
C THR A 64 3.96 -3.26 27.62
N GLU A 65 3.84 -4.07 28.70
CA GLU A 65 4.74 -4.00 29.86
C GLU A 65 6.23 -4.32 29.50
N GLU A 66 6.45 -5.04 28.37
CA GLU A 66 7.78 -5.50 27.94
C GLU A 66 8.24 -4.90 26.60
N GLU A 67 7.34 -4.29 25.81
CA GLU A 67 7.66 -3.79 24.48
C GLU A 67 7.48 -2.28 24.39
N THR A 68 8.52 -1.60 23.91
CA THR A 68 8.51 -0.16 23.61
C THR A 68 8.41 0.03 22.10
N VAL A 69 7.62 0.99 21.68
CA VAL A 69 7.54 1.43 20.28
C VAL A 69 8.91 1.98 19.88
N LEU A 70 9.36 1.67 18.66
CA LEU A 70 10.57 2.26 18.10
C LEU A 70 10.46 3.79 18.13
N ALA A 71 11.51 4.44 18.56
CA ALA A 71 11.51 5.88 18.88
C ALA A 71 10.99 6.74 17.72
N GLU A 72 11.33 6.36 16.48
CA GLU A 72 10.89 7.03 15.25
C GLU A 72 9.39 6.93 14.98
N TYR A 73 8.67 5.99 15.60
CA TYR A 73 7.23 5.76 15.38
C TYR A 73 6.36 6.18 16.57
N GLY A 74 6.96 6.50 17.71
CA GLY A 74 6.24 6.78 18.97
C GLY A 74 5.22 7.91 18.83
N GLU A 75 5.62 9.06 18.26
CA GLU A 75 4.74 10.20 18.06
C GLU A 75 3.57 9.87 17.11
N LEU A 76 3.85 9.18 16.01
CA LEU A 76 2.82 8.78 15.04
C LEU A 76 1.83 7.76 15.64
N TYR A 77 2.33 6.81 16.40
CA TYR A 77 1.47 5.84 17.08
C TYR A 77 0.52 6.51 18.08
N LEU A 78 0.98 7.55 18.80
CA LEU A 78 0.10 8.33 19.69
C LEU A 78 -0.97 9.12 18.94
N GLN A 79 -0.68 9.56 17.71
CA GLN A 79 -1.66 10.25 16.85
C GLN A 79 -2.69 9.27 16.29
N ASN A 80 -2.27 8.04 15.90
CA ASN A 80 -3.17 7.04 15.38
C ASN A 80 -2.73 5.61 15.78
N THR A 81 -3.42 5.06 16.77
CA THR A 81 -3.14 3.72 17.33
C THR A 81 -3.53 2.56 16.41
N ASP A 82 -4.14 2.81 15.25
CA ASP A 82 -4.34 1.79 14.21
C ASP A 82 -3.05 1.54 13.41
N MET A 83 -2.01 2.37 13.59
CA MET A 83 -0.69 2.15 12.99
C MET A 83 -0.05 0.89 13.58
N VAL A 84 0.44 0.02 12.70
CA VAL A 84 1.06 -1.26 13.08
C VAL A 84 2.49 -1.40 12.58
N GLY A 85 2.94 -0.50 11.71
CA GLY A 85 4.29 -0.52 11.19
C GLY A 85 4.55 0.53 10.12
N TRP A 86 5.72 0.40 9.48
CA TRP A 86 6.21 1.29 8.45
C TRP A 86 6.80 0.50 7.29
N LEU A 87 6.36 0.79 6.06
CA LEU A 87 6.86 0.17 4.84
C LEU A 87 7.66 1.16 4.03
N SER A 88 8.89 0.81 3.66
CA SER A 88 9.70 1.60 2.74
C SER A 88 10.43 0.74 1.72
N ILE A 89 10.48 1.23 0.47
CA ILE A 89 11.19 0.60 -0.65
C ILE A 89 12.14 1.64 -1.24
N ALA A 90 13.44 1.43 -1.04
CA ALA A 90 14.47 2.35 -1.54
C ALA A 90 14.35 2.56 -3.06
N GLY A 91 14.59 3.77 -3.54
CA GLY A 91 14.46 4.12 -4.96
C GLY A 91 13.03 4.25 -5.47
N THR A 92 12.04 4.24 -4.57
CA THR A 92 10.62 4.47 -4.90
C THR A 92 10.00 5.50 -3.95
N ASN A 93 8.76 5.92 -4.25
CA ASN A 93 7.97 6.77 -3.35
C ASN A 93 7.27 5.96 -2.22
N ILE A 94 7.49 4.64 -2.12
CA ILE A 94 6.88 3.84 -1.06
C ILE A 94 7.66 4.09 0.23
N ASN A 95 7.10 4.93 1.09
CA ASN A 95 7.61 5.29 2.41
C ASN A 95 6.42 5.74 3.28
N TYR A 96 5.65 4.75 3.80
CA TYR A 96 4.33 4.98 4.36
C TYR A 96 4.11 4.25 5.67
N PRO A 97 3.30 4.82 6.59
CA PRO A 97 2.73 4.05 7.69
C PRO A 97 1.86 2.92 7.15
N VAL A 98 1.82 1.83 7.87
CA VAL A 98 0.93 0.69 7.58
C VAL A 98 -0.04 0.55 8.73
N MET A 99 -1.31 0.45 8.39
CA MET A 99 -2.43 0.45 9.33
C MET A 99 -3.05 -0.93 9.45
N GLN A 100 -3.79 -1.18 10.53
CA GLN A 100 -4.65 -2.36 10.63
C GLN A 100 -5.89 -2.07 11.46
N THR A 101 -7.05 -2.49 10.97
CA THR A 101 -8.35 -2.40 11.68
C THR A 101 -9.09 -3.74 11.56
N PRO A 102 -8.75 -4.75 12.42
CA PRO A 102 -9.31 -6.11 12.29
C PRO A 102 -10.84 -6.13 12.36
N ASN A 103 -11.44 -5.24 13.14
CA ASN A 103 -12.90 -5.17 13.34
C ASN A 103 -13.63 -4.30 12.29
N ASN A 104 -12.89 -3.62 11.42
CA ASN A 104 -13.42 -2.79 10.33
C ASN A 104 -12.59 -2.99 9.06
N PRO A 105 -12.70 -4.15 8.39
CA PRO A 105 -11.90 -4.47 7.21
C PRO A 105 -11.99 -3.39 6.14
N ASN A 106 -10.86 -3.14 5.48
CA ASN A 106 -10.74 -2.15 4.40
C ASN A 106 -11.03 -0.68 4.79
N TYR A 107 -11.04 -0.34 6.08
CA TYR A 107 -11.24 1.06 6.51
C TYR A 107 -10.25 1.99 5.81
N TYR A 108 -8.96 1.65 5.84
CA TYR A 108 -7.88 2.44 5.24
C TYR A 108 -7.80 2.37 3.70
N LEU A 109 -8.68 1.59 3.07
CA LEU A 109 -8.86 1.68 1.61
C LEU A 109 -9.33 3.07 1.17
N LYS A 110 -10.06 3.79 2.04
CA LYS A 110 -10.63 5.11 1.74
C LYS A 110 -10.40 6.14 2.86
N HIS A 111 -9.41 5.91 3.70
CA HIS A 111 -9.04 6.86 4.76
C HIS A 111 -7.52 7.06 4.80
N ASN A 112 -7.13 8.31 5.05
CA ASN A 112 -5.74 8.68 5.28
C ASN A 112 -5.30 8.33 6.73
N PHE A 113 -4.06 8.66 7.06
CA PHE A 113 -3.50 8.45 8.40
C PHE A 113 -4.31 9.18 9.50
N GLU A 114 -4.86 10.35 9.21
CA GLU A 114 -5.67 11.16 10.13
C GLU A 114 -7.13 10.68 10.26
N LYS A 115 -7.46 9.54 9.63
CA LYS A 115 -8.82 8.96 9.59
C LYS A 115 -9.83 9.78 8.78
N GLU A 116 -9.37 10.70 7.96
CA GLU A 116 -10.20 11.47 7.05
C GLU A 116 -10.41 10.69 5.73
N TYR A 117 -11.52 10.95 5.06
CA TYR A 117 -11.78 10.34 3.76
C TYR A 117 -10.68 10.73 2.75
N SER A 118 -10.11 9.73 2.09
CA SER A 118 -9.07 9.90 1.10
C SER A 118 -9.19 8.85 -0.01
N ASP A 119 -9.18 9.31 -1.26
CA ASP A 119 -9.11 8.41 -2.43
C ASP A 119 -7.74 7.73 -2.56
N LEU A 120 -6.69 8.28 -1.94
CA LEU A 120 -5.37 7.66 -1.87
C LEU A 120 -5.36 6.48 -0.89
N GLY A 121 -6.19 6.53 0.17
CA GLY A 121 -6.13 5.57 1.27
C GLY A 121 -4.79 5.58 1.99
N THR A 122 -4.55 4.58 2.81
CA THR A 122 -3.26 4.30 3.47
C THR A 122 -2.97 2.81 3.33
N PRO A 123 -1.73 2.36 3.13
CA PRO A 123 -1.41 0.93 3.13
C PRO A 123 -1.88 0.26 4.41
N TYR A 124 -2.46 -0.94 4.30
CA TYR A 124 -3.02 -1.64 5.45
C TYR A 124 -2.87 -3.14 5.38
N VAL A 125 -2.70 -3.76 6.54
CA VAL A 125 -2.62 -5.21 6.72
C VAL A 125 -4.02 -5.82 6.66
N GLN A 126 -4.16 -6.97 6.01
CA GLN A 126 -5.39 -7.74 5.96
C GLN A 126 -5.89 -8.06 7.39
N GLU A 127 -7.20 -8.04 7.58
CA GLU A 127 -7.85 -8.11 8.89
C GLU A 127 -7.58 -9.39 9.68
N ASN A 128 -7.34 -10.51 8.99
CA ASN A 128 -7.08 -11.82 9.61
C ASN A 128 -5.59 -12.16 9.76
N CYS A 129 -4.71 -11.21 9.42
CA CYS A 129 -3.28 -11.34 9.71
C CYS A 129 -2.98 -10.91 11.15
N ASP A 130 -2.18 -11.69 11.84
CA ASP A 130 -1.57 -11.32 13.11
C ASP A 130 -0.09 -10.98 12.90
N LEU A 131 0.33 -9.80 13.34
CA LEU A 131 1.69 -9.29 13.09
C LEU A 131 2.79 -10.13 13.72
N LEU A 132 2.46 -10.88 14.78
CA LEU A 132 3.44 -11.67 15.54
C LEU A 132 3.46 -13.14 15.12
N THR A 133 2.29 -13.69 14.73
CA THR A 133 2.13 -15.13 14.57
C THR A 133 1.86 -15.58 13.15
N SER A 134 1.31 -14.74 12.27
CA SER A 134 1.03 -15.15 10.89
C SER A 134 2.29 -15.44 10.10
N ASP A 135 2.26 -16.51 9.29
CA ASP A 135 3.36 -16.85 8.39
C ASP A 135 3.49 -15.87 7.22
N ASN A 136 2.37 -15.24 6.81
CA ASN A 136 2.34 -14.27 5.74
C ASN A 136 1.48 -13.05 6.12
N LEU A 137 2.06 -11.87 6.08
CA LEU A 137 1.35 -10.60 6.22
C LEU A 137 0.94 -10.09 4.83
N VAL A 138 -0.35 -10.01 4.55
CA VAL A 138 -0.85 -9.42 3.31
C VAL A 138 -1.10 -7.94 3.51
N ILE A 139 -0.39 -7.09 2.77
CA ILE A 139 -0.49 -5.63 2.85
C ILE A 139 -1.05 -5.10 1.53
N TYR A 140 -2.14 -4.37 1.62
CA TYR A 140 -2.82 -3.74 0.50
C TYR A 140 -2.46 -2.26 0.40
N GLY A 141 -2.35 -1.77 -0.81
CA GLY A 141 -2.21 -0.34 -1.10
C GLY A 141 -2.77 -0.01 -2.48
N HIS A 142 -3.29 1.21 -2.64
CA HIS A 142 -3.81 1.66 -3.91
C HIS A 142 -2.73 1.79 -4.97
N HIS A 143 -3.07 1.43 -6.20
CA HIS A 143 -2.32 1.82 -7.38
C HIS A 143 -2.77 3.22 -7.81
N ILE A 144 -2.00 4.22 -7.49
CA ILE A 144 -2.23 5.60 -7.93
C ILE A 144 -1.22 5.97 -9.02
N LYS A 145 -1.68 6.69 -10.05
CA LYS A 145 -0.81 7.18 -11.13
C LYS A 145 0.31 8.07 -10.58
N GLY A 146 1.44 8.10 -11.30
CA GLY A 146 2.60 8.89 -10.85
C GLY A 146 3.40 8.18 -9.75
N GLN A 147 3.29 6.86 -9.66
CA GLN A 147 4.02 6.00 -8.69
C GLN A 147 3.67 6.28 -7.21
N LYS A 148 2.51 6.89 -6.96
CA LYS A 148 2.01 7.16 -5.62
C LYS A 148 1.43 5.89 -4.99
N MET A 149 1.43 5.82 -3.67
CA MET A 149 1.04 4.64 -2.90
C MET A 149 1.76 3.39 -3.43
N PHE A 150 1.05 2.30 -3.70
CA PHE A 150 1.63 1.10 -4.31
C PHE A 150 1.72 1.14 -5.84
N GLY A 151 1.47 2.30 -6.47
CA GLY A 151 1.70 2.49 -7.89
C GLY A 151 3.16 2.26 -8.30
N ALA A 152 4.13 2.53 -7.42
CA ALA A 152 5.55 2.26 -7.66
C ALA A 152 5.90 0.77 -7.75
N LEU A 153 5.05 -0.14 -7.24
CA LEU A 153 5.25 -1.59 -7.42
C LEU A 153 5.23 -2.02 -8.89
N GLU A 154 4.61 -1.21 -9.78
CA GLU A 154 4.65 -1.43 -11.23
C GLU A 154 6.08 -1.56 -11.80
N ASN A 155 7.05 -0.89 -11.17
CA ASN A 155 8.45 -0.94 -11.58
C ASN A 155 9.02 -2.37 -11.49
N TYR A 156 8.53 -3.17 -10.55
CA TYR A 156 8.91 -4.57 -10.38
C TYR A 156 8.42 -5.49 -11.51
N LYS A 157 7.65 -5.01 -12.47
CA LYS A 157 7.40 -5.75 -13.71
C LYS A 157 8.68 -5.87 -14.55
N SER A 158 9.69 -5.00 -14.34
CA SER A 158 11.01 -5.07 -14.93
C SER A 158 11.94 -5.87 -14.03
N LYS A 159 12.61 -6.87 -14.63
CA LYS A 159 13.69 -7.61 -13.94
C LYS A 159 14.87 -6.70 -13.61
N ASP A 160 15.20 -5.74 -14.46
CA ASP A 160 16.31 -4.80 -14.23
C ASP A 160 16.06 -3.95 -12.97
N PHE A 161 14.80 -3.49 -12.77
CA PHE A 161 14.44 -2.78 -11.55
C PHE A 161 14.57 -3.69 -10.32
N TYR A 162 14.10 -4.93 -10.41
CA TYR A 162 14.25 -5.90 -9.32
C TYR A 162 15.72 -6.14 -8.96
N GLU A 163 16.63 -6.27 -9.94
CA GLU A 163 18.05 -6.51 -9.68
C GLU A 163 18.72 -5.38 -8.87
N GLU A 164 18.21 -4.16 -8.97
CA GLU A 164 18.67 -2.99 -8.21
C GLU A 164 17.93 -2.84 -6.86
N HIS A 165 16.72 -3.47 -6.69
CA HIS A 165 15.83 -3.30 -5.55
C HIS A 165 15.31 -4.64 -5.03
N LYS A 166 16.23 -5.55 -4.65
CA LYS A 166 15.90 -6.93 -4.24
C LYS A 166 15.22 -7.02 -2.89
N THR A 167 15.42 -6.00 -2.03
CA THR A 167 14.91 -5.97 -0.67
C THR A 167 14.06 -4.72 -0.42
N PHE A 168 13.24 -4.81 0.62
CA PHE A 168 12.53 -3.66 1.19
C PHE A 168 12.44 -3.80 2.71
N ARG A 169 12.14 -2.68 3.38
CA ARG A 169 11.93 -2.65 4.82
C ARG A 169 10.44 -2.65 5.14
N PHE A 170 10.08 -3.50 6.10
CA PHE A 170 8.85 -3.38 6.85
C PHE A 170 9.17 -3.51 8.34
N ASP A 171 9.06 -2.40 9.05
CA ASP A 171 9.21 -2.35 10.49
C ASP A 171 7.83 -2.49 11.13
N THR A 172 7.71 -3.39 12.11
CA THR A 172 6.60 -3.31 13.06
C THR A 172 6.84 -2.15 14.03
N LEU A 173 5.89 -1.84 14.88
CA LEU A 173 6.10 -0.79 15.88
C LEU A 173 7.28 -1.05 16.81
N THR A 174 7.66 -2.31 17.03
CA THR A 174 8.67 -2.68 18.02
C THR A 174 9.94 -3.32 17.43
N LYS A 175 9.92 -3.73 16.16
CA LYS A 175 11.03 -4.46 15.53
C LYS A 175 11.23 -4.02 14.09
N ARG A 176 12.48 -3.79 13.72
CA ARG A 176 12.87 -3.57 12.33
C ARG A 176 12.86 -4.89 11.56
N GLY A 177 12.58 -4.82 10.27
CA GLY A 177 12.56 -5.98 9.42
C GLY A 177 12.99 -5.67 7.98
N GLU A 178 13.89 -6.48 7.44
CA GLU A 178 14.28 -6.47 6.05
C GLU A 178 13.74 -7.72 5.37
N TYR A 179 13.23 -7.54 4.15
CA TYR A 179 12.55 -8.58 3.39
C TYR A 179 13.14 -8.70 2.00
N GLU A 180 13.46 -9.92 1.57
CA GLU A 180 13.99 -10.25 0.25
C GLU A 180 12.89 -10.78 -0.66
N ILE A 181 12.75 -10.21 -1.84
CA ILE A 181 11.68 -10.53 -2.79
C ILE A 181 11.91 -11.92 -3.40
N ILE A 182 10.90 -12.80 -3.25
CA ILE A 182 10.88 -14.15 -3.78
C ILE A 182 10.24 -14.18 -5.17
N ALA A 183 9.11 -13.49 -5.35
CA ALA A 183 8.32 -13.52 -6.56
C ALA A 183 7.56 -12.22 -6.80
N VAL A 184 7.45 -11.85 -8.07
CA VAL A 184 6.57 -10.78 -8.55
C VAL A 184 5.68 -11.36 -9.63
N PHE A 185 4.37 -11.29 -9.46
CA PHE A 185 3.43 -11.88 -10.42
C PHE A 185 2.15 -11.07 -10.56
N LYS A 186 1.41 -11.36 -11.65
CA LYS A 186 0.07 -10.84 -11.87
C LYS A 186 -0.96 -11.95 -11.68
N THR A 187 -2.10 -11.58 -11.09
CA THR A 187 -3.24 -12.48 -10.95
C THR A 187 -4.56 -11.69 -11.05
N VAL A 188 -5.68 -12.38 -10.97
CA VAL A 188 -7.02 -11.78 -10.93
C VAL A 188 -7.67 -12.14 -9.60
N ALA A 189 -8.06 -11.12 -8.84
CA ALA A 189 -8.77 -11.32 -7.57
C ALA A 189 -10.25 -11.68 -7.81
N TYR A 190 -10.86 -12.33 -6.83
CA TYR A 190 -12.30 -12.68 -6.82
C TYR A 190 -12.75 -13.52 -8.03
N SER A 191 -11.85 -14.29 -8.59
CA SER A 191 -12.10 -15.17 -9.73
C SER A 191 -11.55 -16.56 -9.48
N SER A 192 -12.25 -17.60 -9.91
CA SER A 192 -11.75 -18.99 -9.87
C SER A 192 -10.57 -19.22 -10.82
N ALA A 193 -10.34 -18.33 -11.76
CA ALA A 193 -9.21 -18.37 -12.69
C ALA A 193 -7.93 -17.74 -12.11
N GLY A 194 -8.03 -16.99 -11.00
CA GLY A 194 -6.91 -16.30 -10.37
C GLY A 194 -6.34 -17.06 -9.17
N PHE A 195 -5.09 -16.81 -8.87
CA PHE A 195 -4.47 -17.33 -7.65
C PHE A 195 -4.87 -16.45 -6.45
N ARG A 196 -5.48 -17.09 -5.45
CA ARG A 196 -6.01 -16.45 -4.24
C ARG A 196 -4.91 -16.34 -3.17
N TYR A 197 -3.82 -15.63 -3.47
CA TYR A 197 -2.67 -15.42 -2.59
C TYR A 197 -3.04 -14.88 -1.21
N TYR A 198 -4.15 -14.15 -1.12
CA TYR A 198 -4.66 -13.52 0.11
C TYR A 198 -5.36 -14.50 1.06
N ASP A 199 -5.64 -15.73 0.64
CA ASP A 199 -6.14 -16.78 1.53
C ASP A 199 -5.01 -17.42 2.36
N PHE A 200 -3.76 -17.31 1.88
CA PHE A 200 -2.60 -17.86 2.58
C PHE A 200 -2.08 -16.84 3.61
N VAL A 201 -2.50 -17.01 4.85
CA VAL A 201 -2.05 -16.23 6.02
C VAL A 201 -1.21 -17.09 6.94
N ASN A 202 -1.65 -18.32 7.23
CA ASN A 202 -0.91 -19.32 7.99
C ASN A 202 -0.91 -20.64 7.22
N ALA A 203 0.22 -21.32 7.19
CA ALA A 203 0.34 -22.63 6.63
C ALA A 203 -0.28 -23.68 7.57
N GLU A 204 -1.02 -24.63 7.03
CA GLU A 204 -1.50 -25.78 7.80
C GLU A 204 -0.34 -26.72 8.16
N ASP A 205 0.63 -26.86 7.25
CA ASP A 205 1.84 -27.65 7.40
C ASP A 205 2.93 -27.21 6.39
N GLU A 206 4.07 -27.90 6.39
CA GLU A 206 5.18 -27.65 5.46
C GLU A 206 4.77 -27.83 3.99
N ASN A 207 3.88 -28.78 3.68
CA ASN A 207 3.45 -29.02 2.30
C ASN A 207 2.61 -27.86 1.79
N ASP A 208 1.72 -27.32 2.63
CA ASP A 208 0.89 -26.15 2.30
C ASP A 208 1.76 -24.92 2.05
N PHE A 209 2.74 -24.64 2.93
CA PHE A 209 3.71 -23.58 2.76
C PHE A 209 4.48 -23.72 1.44
N ASN A 210 5.03 -24.91 1.19
CA ASN A 210 5.82 -25.18 0.00
C ASN A 210 4.96 -25.09 -1.28
N ALA A 211 3.69 -25.49 -1.23
CA ALA A 211 2.75 -25.35 -2.34
C ALA A 211 2.47 -23.88 -2.66
N TYR A 212 2.30 -23.02 -1.63
CA TYR A 212 2.14 -21.59 -1.81
C TYR A 212 3.37 -20.96 -2.48
N ILE A 213 4.58 -21.23 -1.97
CA ILE A 213 5.83 -20.71 -2.55
C ILE A 213 6.01 -21.20 -3.99
N ALA A 214 5.78 -22.50 -4.25
CA ALA A 214 5.88 -23.05 -5.60
C ALA A 214 4.91 -22.35 -6.56
N LYS A 215 3.68 -22.06 -6.12
CA LYS A 215 2.69 -21.35 -6.93
C LYS A 215 3.08 -19.91 -7.20
N CYS A 216 3.62 -19.19 -6.21
CA CYS A 216 4.16 -17.85 -6.40
C CYS A 216 5.28 -17.82 -7.45
N LYS A 217 6.20 -18.81 -7.39
CA LYS A 217 7.32 -18.92 -8.34
C LYS A 217 6.86 -19.35 -9.75
N GLU A 218 5.84 -20.22 -9.86
CA GLU A 218 5.24 -20.63 -11.14
C GLU A 218 4.64 -19.41 -11.89
N LEU A 219 4.00 -18.51 -11.15
CA LEU A 219 3.36 -17.32 -11.71
C LEU A 219 4.30 -16.14 -11.92
N ALA A 220 5.52 -16.21 -11.37
CA ALA A 220 6.46 -15.09 -11.36
C ALA A 220 6.79 -14.60 -12.77
N LEU A 221 6.87 -13.28 -12.94
CA LEU A 221 7.24 -12.62 -14.20
C LEU A 221 8.68 -12.95 -14.62
N TYR A 222 9.52 -13.27 -13.67
CA TYR A 222 10.93 -13.65 -13.83
C TYR A 222 11.40 -14.48 -12.63
N ASP A 223 12.45 -15.25 -12.81
CA ASP A 223 13.10 -15.95 -11.71
C ASP A 223 14.00 -14.99 -10.93
N THR A 224 13.76 -14.88 -9.62
CA THR A 224 14.57 -14.10 -8.68
C THR A 224 15.78 -14.86 -8.16
N GLY A 225 15.80 -16.18 -8.29
CA GLY A 225 16.79 -17.07 -7.67
C GLY A 225 16.56 -17.27 -6.15
N VAL A 226 15.59 -16.58 -5.55
CA VAL A 226 15.27 -16.63 -4.11
C VAL A 226 14.13 -17.60 -3.85
N THR A 227 14.13 -18.28 -2.70
CA THR A 227 13.04 -19.12 -2.22
C THR A 227 12.85 -18.93 -0.71
N ALA A 228 11.74 -19.43 -0.18
CA ALA A 228 11.49 -19.51 1.25
C ALA A 228 11.28 -20.96 1.68
N GLU A 229 11.56 -21.23 2.94
CA GLU A 229 11.39 -22.53 3.60
C GLU A 229 10.31 -22.43 4.70
N TYR A 230 9.67 -23.53 5.03
CA TYR A 230 8.67 -23.57 6.10
C TYR A 230 9.25 -23.04 7.42
N GLY A 231 8.57 -22.07 8.01
CA GLY A 231 9.03 -21.30 9.17
C GLY A 231 9.59 -19.93 8.84
N ASP A 232 9.87 -19.62 7.56
CA ASP A 232 10.17 -18.25 7.13
C ASP A 232 8.93 -17.38 7.26
N ARG A 233 9.13 -16.11 7.63
CA ARG A 233 8.05 -15.10 7.69
C ARG A 233 7.97 -14.37 6.36
N LEU A 234 6.77 -14.30 5.82
CA LEU A 234 6.49 -13.69 4.53
C LEU A 234 5.75 -12.36 4.66
N ILE A 235 5.96 -11.49 3.68
CA ILE A 235 5.09 -10.36 3.37
C ILE A 235 4.66 -10.44 1.92
N THR A 236 3.38 -10.20 1.69
CA THR A 236 2.77 -10.10 0.36
C THR A 236 2.23 -8.68 0.17
N LEU A 237 2.89 -7.87 -0.68
CA LEU A 237 2.40 -6.56 -1.09
C LEU A 237 1.46 -6.71 -2.28
N SER A 238 0.29 -6.11 -2.23
CA SER A 238 -0.72 -6.23 -3.26
C SER A 238 -1.33 -4.90 -3.67
N THR A 239 -1.41 -4.68 -4.98
CA THR A 239 -2.06 -3.50 -5.56
C THR A 239 -2.89 -3.86 -6.79
N CYS A 240 -3.74 -2.94 -7.26
CA CYS A 240 -4.49 -3.11 -8.49
C CYS A 240 -3.55 -3.11 -9.71
N GLU A 241 -3.88 -3.94 -10.69
CA GLU A 241 -3.22 -4.01 -11.99
C GLU A 241 -4.29 -3.96 -13.10
N TYR A 242 -4.12 -3.08 -14.07
CA TYR A 242 -5.20 -2.69 -14.98
C TYR A 242 -5.21 -3.42 -16.33
N SER A 243 -4.35 -4.43 -16.53
CA SER A 243 -4.38 -5.25 -17.76
C SER A 243 -5.55 -6.23 -17.81
N ALA A 244 -6.20 -6.50 -16.67
CA ALA A 244 -7.37 -7.36 -16.55
C ALA A 244 -8.38 -6.76 -15.56
N GLN A 245 -9.65 -7.16 -15.70
CA GLN A 245 -10.66 -6.84 -14.69
C GLN A 245 -10.31 -7.50 -13.37
N ASN A 246 -10.31 -6.75 -12.27
CA ASN A 246 -9.85 -7.18 -10.95
C ASN A 246 -8.40 -7.68 -10.92
N GLY A 247 -7.56 -7.23 -11.87
CA GLY A 247 -6.15 -7.56 -11.90
C GLY A 247 -5.42 -7.09 -10.64
N ARG A 248 -4.43 -7.88 -10.23
CA ARG A 248 -3.53 -7.56 -9.11
C ARG A 248 -2.10 -7.77 -9.55
N LEU A 249 -1.24 -6.84 -9.12
CA LEU A 249 0.20 -7.03 -9.06
C LEU A 249 0.56 -7.39 -7.63
N VAL A 250 1.32 -8.45 -7.48
CA VAL A 250 1.67 -9.04 -6.20
C VAL A 250 3.18 -9.19 -6.10
N VAL A 251 3.75 -8.74 -4.98
CA VAL A 251 5.17 -8.90 -4.63
C VAL A 251 5.23 -9.70 -3.34
N VAL A 252 5.83 -10.88 -3.39
CA VAL A 252 6.02 -11.75 -2.22
C VAL A 252 7.47 -11.73 -1.80
N ALA A 253 7.72 -11.55 -0.52
CA ALA A 253 9.06 -11.49 0.05
C ALA A 253 9.14 -12.27 1.37
N LYS A 254 10.35 -12.74 1.72
CA LYS A 254 10.64 -13.37 3.01
C LYS A 254 11.47 -12.46 3.89
N LYS A 255 11.28 -12.55 5.19
CA LYS A 255 12.11 -11.86 6.18
C LYS A 255 13.53 -12.41 6.17
N ILE A 256 14.54 -11.51 6.17
CA ILE A 256 15.96 -11.86 6.24
C ILE A 256 16.68 -11.24 7.45
N ALA A 257 16.13 -10.16 8.02
CA ALA A 257 16.63 -9.52 9.24
C ALA A 257 15.51 -8.87 10.07
#